data_270544ae68e76cc9a2f285d34fd64e82
#
_entry.id   270544ae68e76cc9a2f285d34fd64e82
#
_cell.length_a   1.000
_cell.length_b   1.000
_cell.length_c   1.000
_cell.angle_alpha   90.00
_cell.angle_beta   90.00
_cell.angle_gamma   90.00
#
_symmetry.space_group_name_H-M   'P 1'
#
loop_
_entity.id
_entity.type
_entity.pdbx_description
1 polymer ?
#
loop_
_entity_poly.entity_id
_entity_poly.type
_entity_poly.pdbx_seq_one_letter_code
_entity_poly.pdbx_strand_id
1 'polypeptide(L)'
;MNYHNEQAEGIFRNIYMAYVFGDNLYGRKLIKIPEPRFVVFYNGTDKMPEQSVLRLSDAYESKSEELDLELKIRFVNINPGYNEEMVEKSPTLYQYVKFVDTVRKYQKEIPFPEAVEKAIDECIKNGILAEFLRKNRAEVLRVSIFEYDEEEHMRQEREESRQEGIEQVNDLYDKLHDLNREEDIWKAIKDVEYRKKLLEEFHLD
;
A
#
# COMPACT_ATOMS: atom_id res chain seq x y z
N MET A 1 -6.45 -3.21 1.72
CA MET A 1 -6.83 -2.52 0.47
C MET A 1 -7.11 -1.03 0.62
N ASN A 2 -7.33 -0.52 1.85
CA ASN A 2 -7.64 0.90 2.10
C ASN A 2 -6.44 1.85 2.11
N TYR A 3 -5.22 1.37 2.38
CA TYR A 3 -4.03 2.21 2.58
C TYR A 3 -3.63 3.02 1.33
N HIS A 4 -3.78 2.46 0.14
CA HIS A 4 -3.48 3.19 -1.10
C HIS A 4 -4.47 4.32 -1.40
N ASN A 5 -5.70 4.24 -0.89
CA ASN A 5 -6.71 5.29 -1.08
C ASN A 5 -6.43 6.50 -0.18
N GLU A 6 -6.00 6.32 1.07
CA GLU A 6 -5.72 7.42 2.00
C GLU A 6 -4.49 8.24 1.58
N GLN A 7 -3.44 7.59 1.10
CA GLN A 7 -2.26 8.31 0.57
C GLN A 7 -2.59 9.06 -0.73
N ALA A 8 -3.33 8.44 -1.64
CA ALA A 8 -3.77 9.09 -2.88
C ALA A 8 -4.68 10.29 -2.59
N GLU A 9 -5.60 10.16 -1.63
CA GLU A 9 -6.50 11.22 -1.18
C GLU A 9 -5.74 12.38 -0.52
N GLY A 10 -4.74 12.07 0.32
CA GLY A 10 -3.86 13.06 0.94
C GLY A 10 -3.03 13.85 -0.08
N ILE A 11 -2.45 13.17 -1.06
CA ILE A 11 -1.68 13.79 -2.15
C ILE A 11 -2.60 14.65 -3.02
N PHE A 12 -3.76 14.13 -3.43
CA PHE A 12 -4.73 14.87 -4.23
C PHE A 12 -5.23 16.13 -3.50
N ARG A 13 -5.59 16.00 -2.23
CA ARG A 13 -6.02 17.13 -1.41
C ARG A 13 -4.92 18.18 -1.29
N ASN A 14 -3.68 17.80 -1.03
CA ASN A 14 -2.58 18.74 -0.82
C ASN A 14 -2.18 19.44 -2.13
N ILE A 15 -2.09 18.73 -3.24
CA ILE A 15 -1.75 19.31 -4.55
C ILE A 15 -2.90 20.18 -5.05
N TYR A 16 -4.14 19.68 -4.99
CA TYR A 16 -5.31 20.43 -5.45
C TYR A 16 -5.53 21.67 -4.61
N MET A 17 -5.43 21.57 -3.27
CA MET A 17 -5.57 22.70 -2.37
C MET A 17 -4.45 23.73 -2.53
N ALA A 18 -3.19 23.31 -2.75
CA ALA A 18 -2.07 24.22 -2.99
C ALA A 18 -2.21 25.00 -4.31
N TYR A 19 -2.73 24.39 -5.35
CA TYR A 19 -2.94 25.05 -6.65
C TYR A 19 -4.24 25.84 -6.73
N VAL A 20 -5.31 25.37 -6.09
CA VAL A 20 -6.65 26.01 -6.15
C VAL A 20 -6.76 27.14 -5.14
N PHE A 21 -6.13 27.06 -3.97
CA PHE A 21 -6.23 28.04 -2.89
C PHE A 21 -4.99 28.94 -2.73
N GLY A 22 -4.05 28.94 -3.70
CA GLY A 22 -3.02 29.98 -3.77
C GLY A 22 -3.61 31.37 -4.05
N ASP A 23 -2.82 32.43 -3.87
CA ASP A 23 -3.20 33.86 -3.88
C ASP A 23 -4.03 34.36 -5.08
N ASN A 24 -4.37 33.50 -6.06
CA ASN A 24 -5.05 33.83 -7.29
C ASN A 24 -6.57 33.51 -7.33
N LEU A 25 -7.16 33.12 -6.23
CA LEU A 25 -8.59 32.73 -6.13
C LEU A 25 -9.60 33.85 -6.46
N TYR A 26 -9.18 35.09 -6.43
CA TYR A 26 -10.07 36.24 -6.63
C TYR A 26 -10.06 36.80 -8.04
N GLY A 27 -9.42 36.11 -8.99
CA GLY A 27 -9.36 36.51 -10.41
C GLY A 27 -10.57 36.01 -11.20
N ARG A 28 -11.08 36.86 -12.12
CA ARG A 28 -12.17 36.47 -13.06
C ARG A 28 -11.69 35.55 -14.20
N LYS A 29 -10.42 35.18 -14.27
CA LYS A 29 -9.87 34.36 -15.34
C LYS A 29 -9.60 32.95 -14.85
N LEU A 30 -9.98 31.95 -15.67
CA LEU A 30 -9.62 30.56 -15.44
C LEU A 30 -8.09 30.40 -15.39
N ILE A 31 -7.57 29.88 -14.28
CA ILE A 31 -6.15 29.57 -14.14
C ILE A 31 -5.89 28.21 -14.81
N LYS A 32 -4.95 28.19 -15.76
CA LYS A 32 -4.53 26.93 -16.38
C LYS A 32 -3.46 26.30 -15.49
N ILE A 33 -3.69 25.06 -15.07
CA ILE A 33 -2.75 24.24 -14.32
C ILE A 33 -2.17 23.12 -15.20
N PRO A 34 -0.95 22.66 -14.98
CA PRO A 34 -0.43 21.47 -15.65
C PRO A 34 -1.28 20.24 -15.33
N GLU A 35 -1.44 19.35 -16.31
CA GLU A 35 -2.12 18.07 -16.08
C GLU A 35 -1.35 17.23 -15.04
N PRO A 36 -1.95 16.87 -13.89
CA PRO A 36 -1.28 16.04 -12.89
C PRO A 36 -1.17 14.59 -13.39
N ARG A 37 -0.03 13.95 -13.13
CA ARG A 37 0.19 12.53 -13.39
C ARG A 37 0.61 11.85 -12.10
N PHE A 38 -0.13 10.81 -11.72
CA PHE A 38 0.11 10.07 -10.49
C PHE A 38 0.79 8.75 -10.82
N VAL A 39 1.92 8.52 -10.15
CA VAL A 39 2.71 7.28 -10.29
C VAL A 39 3.07 6.79 -8.89
N VAL A 40 2.83 5.51 -8.64
CA VAL A 40 3.30 4.81 -7.44
C VAL A 40 4.43 3.88 -7.87
N PHE A 41 5.61 4.05 -7.29
CA PHE A 41 6.71 3.11 -7.40
C PHE A 41 6.62 2.10 -6.27
N TYR A 42 6.36 0.85 -6.62
CA TYR A 42 6.25 -0.23 -5.66
C TYR A 42 7.59 -0.94 -5.46
N ASN A 43 8.02 -0.99 -4.23
CA ASN A 43 9.22 -1.72 -3.80
C ASN A 43 8.94 -2.68 -2.62
N GLY A 44 7.66 -3.00 -2.34
CA GLY A 44 7.28 -3.93 -1.28
C GLY A 44 7.70 -5.37 -1.56
N THR A 45 7.41 -6.27 -0.62
CA THR A 45 7.80 -7.69 -0.68
C THR A 45 6.74 -8.59 -1.28
N ASP A 46 5.49 -8.14 -1.37
CA ASP A 46 4.39 -8.92 -1.94
C ASP A 46 4.56 -9.10 -3.46
N LYS A 47 4.05 -10.22 -3.96
CA LYS A 47 4.06 -10.49 -5.40
C LYS A 47 3.04 -9.61 -6.11
N MET A 48 3.53 -8.57 -6.77
CA MET A 48 2.72 -7.61 -7.50
C MET A 48 3.04 -7.66 -9.01
N PRO A 49 2.08 -7.25 -9.87
CA PRO A 49 2.32 -7.17 -11.31
C PRO A 49 3.43 -6.17 -11.62
N GLU A 50 4.05 -6.31 -12.78
CA GLU A 50 5.09 -5.40 -13.26
C GLU A 50 4.58 -3.97 -13.38
N GLN A 51 3.40 -3.80 -13.99
CA GLN A 51 2.69 -2.53 -14.10
C GLN A 51 1.18 -2.76 -14.02
N SER A 52 0.46 -1.79 -13.47
CA SER A 52 -0.99 -1.74 -13.50
C SER A 52 -1.52 -0.30 -13.43
N VAL A 53 -2.80 -0.14 -13.62
CA VAL A 53 -3.49 1.15 -13.42
C VAL A 53 -4.52 0.95 -12.32
N LEU A 54 -4.34 1.66 -11.23
CA LEU A 54 -5.32 1.75 -10.15
C LEU A 54 -6.32 2.86 -10.49
N ARG A 55 -7.59 2.61 -10.26
CA ARG A 55 -8.69 3.56 -10.52
C ARG A 55 -9.47 3.79 -9.26
N LEU A 56 -9.78 5.05 -8.96
CA LEU A 56 -10.64 5.38 -7.83
C LEU A 56 -12.02 4.72 -7.96
N SER A 57 -12.53 4.67 -9.19
CA SER A 57 -13.82 4.02 -9.49
C SER A 57 -13.87 2.51 -9.17
N ASP A 58 -12.72 1.84 -8.98
CA ASP A 58 -12.70 0.44 -8.58
C ASP A 58 -13.09 0.24 -7.11
N ALA A 59 -13.04 1.31 -6.30
CA ALA A 59 -13.46 1.33 -4.90
C ALA A 59 -14.90 1.82 -4.69
N TYR A 60 -15.62 2.23 -5.74
CA TYR A 60 -17.00 2.69 -5.60
C TYR A 60 -17.96 1.52 -5.38
N GLU A 61 -18.86 1.66 -4.42
CA GLU A 61 -19.91 0.65 -4.13
C GLU A 61 -20.85 0.45 -5.34
N SER A 62 -21.12 1.54 -6.08
CA SER A 62 -21.93 1.51 -7.31
C SER A 62 -21.22 2.30 -8.41
N LYS A 63 -21.26 1.79 -9.64
CA LYS A 63 -20.68 2.46 -10.81
C LYS A 63 -21.77 3.04 -11.68
N SER A 64 -21.75 4.35 -11.91
CA SER A 64 -22.55 5.02 -12.95
C SER A 64 -21.82 4.97 -14.30
N GLU A 65 -22.54 5.16 -15.41
CA GLU A 65 -21.94 5.25 -16.74
C GLU A 65 -21.03 6.47 -16.88
N GLU A 66 -21.39 7.59 -16.23
CA GLU A 66 -20.59 8.80 -16.15
C GLU A 66 -20.14 9.03 -14.71
N LEU A 67 -18.84 9.22 -14.54
CA LEU A 67 -18.21 9.47 -13.24
C LEU A 67 -17.87 10.96 -13.13
N ASP A 68 -18.37 11.63 -12.09
CA ASP A 68 -18.01 13.01 -11.79
C ASP A 68 -16.57 13.14 -11.29
N LEU A 69 -16.03 12.10 -10.69
CA LEU A 69 -14.65 12.04 -10.20
C LEU A 69 -13.99 10.71 -10.56
N GLU A 70 -12.85 10.80 -11.22
CA GLU A 70 -11.97 9.66 -11.49
C GLU A 70 -10.51 10.02 -11.25
N LEU A 71 -9.79 9.21 -10.48
CA LEU A 71 -8.35 9.28 -10.32
C LEU A 71 -7.72 8.00 -10.88
N LYS A 72 -6.71 8.17 -11.75
CA LYS A 72 -5.93 7.07 -12.31
C LYS A 72 -4.49 7.18 -11.82
N ILE A 73 -4.00 6.13 -11.20
CA ILE A 73 -2.64 6.03 -10.69
C ILE A 73 -1.92 4.94 -11.47
N ARG A 74 -0.75 5.25 -12.02
CA ARG A 74 0.12 4.25 -12.62
C ARG A 74 0.91 3.56 -11.52
N PHE A 75 0.70 2.28 -11.36
CA PHE A 75 1.48 1.43 -10.47
C PHE A 75 2.64 0.82 -11.26
N VAL A 76 3.84 0.96 -10.73
CA VAL A 76 5.07 0.50 -11.37
C VAL A 76 5.91 -0.24 -10.33
N ASN A 77 6.10 -1.54 -10.52
CA ASN A 77 6.97 -2.35 -9.69
C ASN A 77 8.42 -2.09 -10.04
N ILE A 78 9.21 -1.60 -9.07
CA ILE A 78 10.63 -1.28 -9.24
C ILE A 78 11.57 -2.27 -8.53
N ASN A 79 11.03 -3.41 -8.06
CA ASN A 79 11.87 -4.47 -7.52
C ASN A 79 12.80 -5.05 -8.60
N PRO A 80 13.93 -5.66 -8.21
CA PRO A 80 14.80 -6.36 -9.16
C PRO A 80 14.04 -7.36 -10.03
N GLY A 81 14.29 -7.36 -11.33
CA GLY A 81 13.58 -8.18 -12.32
C GLY A 81 12.33 -7.54 -12.92
N TYR A 82 11.95 -6.32 -12.49
CA TYR A 82 10.81 -5.58 -13.02
C TYR A 82 11.23 -4.21 -13.52
N ASN A 83 10.70 -3.78 -14.67
CA ASN A 83 10.91 -2.45 -15.26
C ASN A 83 12.38 -1.98 -15.27
N GLU A 84 13.35 -2.88 -15.43
CA GLU A 84 14.77 -2.62 -15.31
C GLU A 84 15.24 -1.51 -16.25
N GLU A 85 14.79 -1.52 -17.51
CA GLU A 85 15.13 -0.49 -18.50
C GLU A 85 14.69 0.92 -18.04
N MET A 86 13.53 1.04 -17.40
CA MET A 86 13.04 2.32 -16.87
C MET A 86 13.85 2.74 -15.64
N VAL A 87 14.15 1.81 -14.74
CA VAL A 87 14.93 2.07 -13.53
C VAL A 87 16.34 2.54 -13.91
N GLU A 88 16.98 1.88 -14.87
CA GLU A 88 18.34 2.24 -15.35
C GLU A 88 18.39 3.61 -16.04
N LYS A 89 17.33 4.02 -16.74
CA LYS A 89 17.23 5.35 -17.36
C LYS A 89 17.13 6.50 -16.36
N SER A 90 16.79 6.19 -15.09
CA SER A 90 16.72 7.19 -14.02
C SER A 90 17.81 6.95 -12.97
N PRO A 91 18.94 7.69 -13.02
CA PRO A 91 20.04 7.47 -12.07
C PRO A 91 19.60 7.54 -10.59
N THR A 92 18.68 8.43 -10.26
CA THR A 92 18.17 8.57 -8.90
C THR A 92 17.33 7.36 -8.50
N LEU A 93 16.44 6.88 -9.37
CA LEU A 93 15.60 5.71 -9.10
C LEU A 93 16.47 4.45 -8.99
N TYR A 94 17.44 4.28 -9.86
CA TYR A 94 18.41 3.19 -9.80
C TYR A 94 19.16 3.17 -8.45
N GLN A 95 19.67 4.33 -8.01
CA GLN A 95 20.35 4.44 -6.72
C GLN A 95 19.43 4.17 -5.55
N TYR A 96 18.16 4.60 -5.63
CA TYR A 96 17.15 4.30 -4.62
C TYR A 96 16.89 2.79 -4.50
N VAL A 97 16.68 2.10 -5.62
CA VAL A 97 16.52 0.63 -5.63
C VAL A 97 17.73 -0.05 -4.99
N LYS A 98 18.95 0.38 -5.30
CA LYS A 98 20.19 -0.15 -4.69
C LYS A 98 20.27 0.09 -3.19
N PHE A 99 19.82 1.25 -2.72
CA PHE A 99 19.74 1.54 -1.28
C PHE A 99 18.76 0.59 -0.59
N VAL A 100 17.53 0.44 -1.12
CA VAL A 100 16.53 -0.46 -0.56
C VAL A 100 17.02 -1.92 -0.53
N ASP A 101 17.66 -2.39 -1.60
CA ASP A 101 18.25 -3.74 -1.66
C ASP A 101 19.34 -3.92 -0.59
N THR A 102 20.14 -2.89 -0.33
CA THR A 102 21.19 -2.92 0.70
C THR A 102 20.55 -3.02 2.10
N VAL A 103 19.49 -2.26 2.37
CA VAL A 103 18.72 -2.37 3.63
C VAL A 103 18.19 -3.79 3.81
N ARG A 104 17.52 -4.34 2.80
CA ARG A 104 16.95 -5.71 2.83
C ARG A 104 18.01 -6.79 3.04
N LYS A 105 19.19 -6.61 2.48
CA LYS A 105 20.32 -7.52 2.70
C LYS A 105 20.69 -7.56 4.18
N TYR A 106 20.87 -6.42 4.81
CA TYR A 106 21.22 -6.34 6.22
C TYR A 106 20.08 -6.78 7.14
N GLN A 107 18.82 -6.48 6.81
CA GLN A 107 17.65 -6.85 7.60
C GLN A 107 17.49 -8.37 7.81
N LYS A 108 18.11 -9.19 6.95
CA LYS A 108 18.12 -10.65 7.12
C LYS A 108 18.95 -11.12 8.30
N GLU A 109 19.87 -10.29 8.78
CA GLU A 109 20.88 -10.67 9.80
C GLU A 109 20.77 -9.85 11.08
N ILE A 110 20.25 -8.63 10.98
CA ILE A 110 20.19 -7.66 12.08
C ILE A 110 18.86 -6.92 12.11
N PRO A 111 18.45 -6.33 13.27
CA PRO A 111 17.23 -5.54 13.39
C PRO A 111 17.15 -4.40 12.37
N PHE A 112 15.95 -4.05 11.96
CA PHE A 112 15.71 -3.10 10.88
C PHE A 112 16.37 -1.73 11.09
N PRO A 113 16.31 -1.08 12.29
CA PRO A 113 16.97 0.21 12.50
C PRO A 113 18.49 0.15 12.24
N GLU A 114 19.13 -0.91 12.72
CA GLU A 114 20.57 -1.13 12.51
C GLU A 114 20.89 -1.45 11.05
N ALA A 115 19.99 -2.17 10.37
CA ALA A 115 20.11 -2.48 8.94
C ALA A 115 20.08 -1.21 8.09
N VAL A 116 19.17 -0.27 8.40
CA VAL A 116 19.11 1.03 7.73
C VAL A 116 20.39 1.84 7.97
N GLU A 117 20.89 1.91 9.20
CA GLU A 117 22.14 2.62 9.50
C GLU A 117 23.32 2.09 8.71
N LYS A 118 23.51 0.76 8.71
CA LYS A 118 24.58 0.11 7.94
C LYS A 118 24.42 0.32 6.44
N ALA A 119 23.22 0.25 5.93
CA ALA A 119 22.94 0.48 4.52
C ALA A 119 23.26 1.94 4.12
N ILE A 120 22.95 2.92 4.97
CA ILE A 120 23.32 4.32 4.74
C ILE A 120 24.85 4.44 4.64
N ASP A 121 25.59 3.86 5.57
CA ASP A 121 27.06 3.94 5.59
C ASP A 121 27.69 3.26 4.37
N GLU A 122 27.21 2.06 3.99
CA GLU A 122 27.68 1.35 2.80
C GLU A 122 27.36 2.14 1.52
N CYS A 123 26.16 2.65 1.40
CA CYS A 123 25.74 3.40 0.23
C CYS A 123 26.51 4.72 0.07
N ILE A 124 26.75 5.44 1.16
CA ILE A 124 27.61 6.65 1.16
C ILE A 124 29.02 6.32 0.69
N LYS A 125 29.60 5.22 1.18
CA LYS A 125 30.95 4.76 0.80
C LYS A 125 31.03 4.39 -0.68
N ASN A 126 29.97 3.80 -1.21
CA ASN A 126 29.89 3.35 -2.61
C ASN A 126 29.36 4.43 -3.58
N GLY A 127 29.11 5.65 -3.11
CA GLY A 127 28.61 6.74 -3.95
C GLY A 127 27.13 6.65 -4.31
N ILE A 128 26.38 5.74 -3.69
CA ILE A 128 24.94 5.54 -3.93
C ILE A 128 24.16 6.54 -3.09
N LEU A 129 23.43 7.46 -3.70
CA LEU A 129 22.70 8.55 -3.02
C LEU A 129 23.57 9.31 -1.99
N ALA A 130 24.89 9.30 -2.14
CA ALA A 130 25.83 9.65 -1.10
C ALA A 130 25.64 11.07 -0.55
N GLU A 131 25.42 12.07 -1.41
CA GLU A 131 25.18 13.46 -1.00
C GLU A 131 23.85 13.60 -0.24
N PHE A 132 22.80 12.97 -0.77
CA PHE A 132 21.48 12.96 -0.15
C PHE A 132 21.50 12.29 1.23
N LEU A 133 22.09 11.11 1.34
CA LEU A 133 22.16 10.34 2.58
C LEU A 133 23.01 11.03 3.64
N ARG A 134 24.11 11.70 3.26
CA ARG A 134 24.91 12.51 4.21
C ARG A 134 24.10 13.67 4.79
N LYS A 135 23.37 14.37 3.91
CA LYS A 135 22.60 15.57 4.30
C LYS A 135 21.37 15.22 5.14
N ASN A 136 20.70 14.12 4.81
CA ASN A 136 19.38 13.77 5.36
C ASN A 136 19.40 12.49 6.22
N ARG A 137 20.57 12.07 6.72
CA ARG A 137 20.74 10.80 7.45
C ARG A 137 19.70 10.57 8.54
N ALA A 138 19.53 11.54 9.42
CA ALA A 138 18.61 11.41 10.55
C ALA A 138 17.14 11.33 10.11
N GLU A 139 16.79 12.04 9.04
CA GLU A 139 15.44 12.01 8.50
C GLU A 139 15.15 10.69 7.78
N VAL A 140 16.08 10.19 6.97
CA VAL A 140 15.97 8.89 6.31
C VAL A 140 15.79 7.79 7.35
N LEU A 141 16.59 7.80 8.42
CA LEU A 141 16.47 6.82 9.49
C LEU A 141 15.09 6.88 10.16
N ARG A 142 14.66 8.08 10.55
CA ARG A 142 13.38 8.30 11.21
C ARG A 142 12.18 7.86 10.35
N VAL A 143 12.17 8.26 9.08
CA VAL A 143 11.07 7.93 8.15
C VAL A 143 11.05 6.42 7.87
N SER A 144 12.21 5.81 7.63
CA SER A 144 12.30 4.37 7.39
C SER A 144 11.80 3.54 8.58
N ILE A 145 12.16 3.94 9.81
CA ILE A 145 11.68 3.25 11.02
C ILE A 145 10.16 3.43 11.17
N PHE A 146 9.65 4.64 10.98
CA PHE A 146 8.22 4.90 11.08
C PHE A 146 7.41 4.08 10.06
N GLU A 147 7.83 4.07 8.79
CA GLU A 147 7.18 3.29 7.74
C GLU A 147 7.24 1.78 8.03
N TYR A 148 8.35 1.29 8.59
CA TYR A 148 8.50 -0.11 8.98
C TYR A 148 7.56 -0.50 10.13
N ASP A 149 7.49 0.33 11.17
CA ASP A 149 6.62 0.09 12.33
C ASP A 149 5.13 0.10 11.89
N GLU A 150 4.75 1.00 10.99
CA GLU A 150 3.41 1.07 10.43
C GLU A 150 3.08 -0.16 9.58
N GLU A 151 4.01 -0.61 8.73
CA GLU A 151 3.85 -1.80 7.89
C GLU A 151 3.75 -3.09 8.74
N GLU A 152 4.55 -3.18 9.80
CA GLU A 152 4.52 -4.28 10.76
C GLU A 152 3.19 -4.32 11.54
N HIS A 153 2.72 -3.17 12.01
CA HIS A 153 1.43 -3.03 12.68
C HIS A 153 0.27 -3.44 11.78
N MET A 154 0.25 -2.95 10.54
CA MET A 154 -0.73 -3.34 9.54
C MET A 154 -0.71 -4.84 9.21
N ARG A 155 0.47 -5.46 9.23
CA ARG A 155 0.61 -6.90 9.02
C ARG A 155 0.03 -7.69 10.19
N GLN A 156 0.28 -7.24 11.43
CA GLN A 156 -0.25 -7.85 12.63
C GLN A 156 -1.78 -7.75 12.66
N GLU A 157 -2.36 -6.58 12.41
CA GLU A 157 -3.81 -6.39 12.33
C GLU A 157 -4.48 -7.29 11.28
N ARG A 158 -3.84 -7.46 10.10
CA ARG A 158 -4.36 -8.37 9.06
C ARG A 158 -4.34 -9.83 9.51
N GLU A 159 -3.27 -10.25 10.19
CA GLU A 159 -3.16 -11.63 10.67
C GLU A 159 -4.14 -11.89 11.81
N GLU A 160 -4.33 -10.93 12.73
CA GLU A 160 -5.34 -10.99 13.78
C GLU A 160 -6.75 -11.09 13.19
N SER A 161 -7.12 -10.20 12.27
CA SER A 161 -8.43 -10.23 11.59
C SER A 161 -8.65 -11.53 10.81
N ARG A 162 -7.59 -12.09 10.21
CA ARG A 162 -7.67 -13.40 9.54
C ARG A 162 -7.92 -14.52 10.52
N GLN A 163 -7.25 -14.47 11.67
CA GLN A 163 -7.40 -15.48 12.73
C GLN A 163 -8.81 -15.42 13.34
N GLU A 164 -9.30 -14.23 13.66
CA GLU A 164 -10.67 -14.00 14.12
C GLU A 164 -11.70 -14.55 13.15
N GLY A 165 -11.54 -14.29 11.84
CA GLY A 165 -12.43 -14.82 10.82
C GLY A 165 -12.42 -16.36 10.72
N ILE A 166 -11.27 -17.00 10.97
CA ILE A 166 -11.17 -18.46 11.05
C ILE A 166 -11.91 -18.98 12.28
N GLU A 167 -11.73 -18.34 13.43
CA GLU A 167 -12.40 -18.72 14.69
C GLU A 167 -13.92 -18.58 14.56
N GLN A 168 -14.42 -17.47 14.02
CA GLN A 168 -15.85 -17.27 13.76
C GLN A 168 -16.44 -18.37 12.88
N VAL A 169 -15.74 -18.79 11.82
CA VAL A 169 -16.21 -19.86 10.93
C VAL A 169 -16.19 -21.21 11.63
N ASN A 170 -15.19 -21.50 12.47
CA ASN A 170 -15.12 -22.73 13.24
C ASN A 170 -16.25 -22.78 14.27
N ASP A 171 -16.48 -21.70 15.02
CA ASP A 171 -17.57 -21.58 15.98
C ASP A 171 -18.94 -21.76 15.31
N LEU A 172 -19.11 -21.22 14.10
CA LEU A 172 -20.32 -21.43 13.32
C LEU A 172 -20.53 -22.91 12.99
N TYR A 173 -19.49 -23.60 12.53
CA TYR A 173 -19.59 -25.01 12.16
C TYR A 173 -19.85 -25.90 13.37
N ASP A 174 -19.24 -25.62 14.51
CA ASP A 174 -19.48 -26.32 15.77
C ASP A 174 -20.95 -26.14 16.24
N LYS A 175 -21.47 -24.90 16.22
CA LYS A 175 -22.87 -24.62 16.55
C LYS A 175 -23.84 -25.33 15.59
N LEU A 176 -23.56 -25.33 14.29
CA LEU A 176 -24.41 -26.02 13.31
C LEU A 176 -24.38 -27.54 13.50
N HIS A 177 -23.22 -28.10 13.86
CA HIS A 177 -23.08 -29.50 14.17
C HIS A 177 -23.91 -29.90 15.42
N ASP A 178 -23.80 -29.13 16.50
CA ASP A 178 -24.55 -29.36 17.73
C ASP A 178 -26.06 -29.29 17.51
N LEU A 179 -26.50 -28.48 16.54
CA LEU A 179 -27.91 -28.36 16.15
C LEU A 179 -28.35 -29.40 15.11
N ASN A 180 -27.49 -30.36 14.73
CA ASN A 180 -27.69 -31.34 13.66
C ASN A 180 -28.07 -30.72 12.30
N ARG A 181 -27.43 -29.56 11.96
CA ARG A 181 -27.63 -28.81 10.71
C ARG A 181 -26.47 -29.04 9.73
N GLU A 182 -26.07 -30.30 9.50
CA GLU A 182 -24.92 -30.63 8.65
C GLU A 182 -25.09 -30.17 7.20
N GLU A 183 -26.34 -30.11 6.68
CA GLU A 183 -26.60 -29.60 5.32
C GLU A 183 -26.23 -28.13 5.20
N ASP A 184 -26.43 -27.34 6.24
CA ASP A 184 -26.06 -25.94 6.28
C ASP A 184 -24.55 -25.74 6.32
N ILE A 185 -23.80 -26.64 6.98
CA ILE A 185 -22.33 -26.63 6.95
C ILE A 185 -21.84 -26.81 5.51
N TRP A 186 -22.33 -27.84 4.80
CA TRP A 186 -21.94 -28.10 3.42
C TRP A 186 -22.30 -26.96 2.46
N LYS A 187 -23.40 -26.30 2.70
CA LYS A 187 -23.82 -25.13 1.92
C LYS A 187 -22.96 -23.92 2.21
N ALA A 188 -22.69 -23.64 3.49
CA ALA A 188 -21.85 -22.51 3.92
C ALA A 188 -20.40 -22.61 3.43
N ILE A 189 -19.85 -23.83 3.29
CA ILE A 189 -18.51 -24.07 2.70
C ILE A 189 -18.47 -23.61 1.25
N LYS A 190 -19.55 -23.79 0.49
CA LYS A 190 -19.60 -23.52 -0.94
C LYS A 190 -20.13 -22.14 -1.30
N ASP A 191 -20.93 -21.54 -0.43
CA ASP A 191 -21.64 -20.29 -0.66
C ASP A 191 -21.27 -19.28 0.44
N VAL A 192 -20.45 -18.29 0.07
CA VAL A 192 -19.96 -17.25 0.98
C VAL A 192 -21.10 -16.36 1.50
N GLU A 193 -22.07 -16.03 0.64
CA GLU A 193 -23.20 -15.18 1.04
C GLU A 193 -24.14 -15.93 2.00
N TYR A 194 -24.30 -17.23 1.81
CA TYR A 194 -25.03 -18.05 2.75
C TYR A 194 -24.32 -18.16 4.09
N ARG A 195 -23.00 -18.31 4.09
CA ARG A 195 -22.18 -18.33 5.31
C ARG A 195 -22.30 -17.03 6.09
N LYS A 196 -22.24 -15.88 5.43
CA LYS A 196 -22.44 -14.56 6.08
C LYS A 196 -23.79 -14.48 6.80
N LYS A 197 -24.88 -14.91 6.13
CA LYS A 197 -26.21 -14.94 6.76
C LYS A 197 -26.28 -15.82 7.99
N LEU A 198 -25.55 -16.93 7.99
CA LEU A 198 -25.47 -17.79 9.16
C LEU A 198 -24.63 -17.17 10.29
N LEU A 199 -23.55 -16.48 9.98
CA LEU A 199 -22.76 -15.75 10.97
C LEU A 199 -23.61 -14.68 11.66
N GLU A 200 -24.39 -13.90 10.89
CA GLU A 200 -25.37 -12.93 11.41
C GLU A 200 -26.45 -13.63 12.26
N GLU A 201 -27.02 -14.77 11.79
CA GLU A 201 -28.06 -15.55 12.52
C GLU A 201 -27.56 -15.99 13.90
N PHE A 202 -26.29 -16.37 14.00
CA PHE A 202 -25.68 -16.85 15.24
C PHE A 202 -24.92 -15.77 16.02
N HIS A 203 -24.96 -14.51 15.57
CA HIS A 203 -24.24 -13.38 16.18
C HIS A 203 -22.74 -13.64 16.34
N LEU A 204 -22.12 -14.11 15.26
CA LEU A 204 -20.69 -14.40 15.15
C LEU A 204 -19.97 -13.47 14.14
N ASP A 205 -20.64 -12.41 13.67
CA ASP A 205 -20.16 -11.41 12.71
C ASP A 205 -19.37 -10.25 13.37
#